data_8ed4e7da6b7dae9d3b717a4bdf85c903
#
_entry.id   8ed4e7da6b7dae9d3b717a4bdf85c903
#
_cell.length_a   1.000
_cell.length_b   1.000
_cell.length_c   1.000
_cell.angle_alpha   90.00
_cell.angle_beta   90.00
_cell.angle_gamma   90.00
#
_symmetry.space_group_name_H-M   'P 1'
#
loop_
_entity.id
_entity.type
_entity.pdbx_description
1 polymer ?
#
loop_
_entity_poly.entity_id
_entity_poly.type
_entity_poly.pdbx_seq_one_letter_code
_entity_poly.pdbx_strand_id
1 'polypeptide(L)'
;SISLNDIKNFRQLNSICAGHPEYEKNTGIETTTGPLGQGIANAVGFALAEEILKKRFGKNIFDHKTYVVAGDGCLMEGISHEALSLAGHLKLKNLVMLFDNNSISIDGPTSLAVSDNFKKRFESYGWNYIEINGHNEKQIFKTLKKVQKAKKPTVISCKTTIGYGSPNKSGTASAHGSPLGKEEINLVRKKLKWKHEPFKIPDKILNKWREVGDKGIKEEIKWKKNYNKRKNVIEKTFSNKFENIFEIEKQKVIKNLETLATRKSSEKILTILTEANNNIIGGSADLSG
;
A
#
# COMPACT_ATOMS: atom_id res chain seq x y z
N SER A 1 -18.56 2.99 7.20
CA SER A 1 -17.51 2.78 8.22
C SER A 1 -17.63 1.36 8.79
N ILE A 2 -16.52 0.77 9.17
CA ILE A 2 -16.47 -0.56 9.78
C ILE A 2 -16.89 -0.44 11.25
N SER A 3 -17.86 -1.26 11.68
CA SER A 3 -18.37 -1.28 13.06
C SER A 3 -17.59 -2.29 13.94
N LEU A 4 -17.81 -2.21 15.25
CA LEU A 4 -17.24 -3.19 16.18
C LEU A 4 -17.77 -4.62 15.91
N ASN A 5 -19.01 -4.74 15.45
CA ASN A 5 -19.59 -6.03 15.11
C ASN A 5 -18.93 -6.62 13.85
N ASP A 6 -18.59 -5.79 12.87
CA ASP A 6 -17.86 -6.23 11.68
C ASP A 6 -16.46 -6.75 12.06
N ILE A 7 -15.77 -6.08 12.99
CA ILE A 7 -14.46 -6.52 13.50
C ILE A 7 -14.59 -7.87 14.24
N LYS A 8 -15.67 -8.10 14.99
CA LYS A 8 -15.93 -9.39 15.66
C LYS A 8 -16.16 -10.53 14.65
N ASN A 9 -16.64 -10.19 13.47
CA ASN A 9 -16.85 -11.13 12.36
C ASN A 9 -15.67 -11.18 11.39
N PHE A 10 -14.46 -10.81 11.83
CA PHE A 10 -13.25 -10.86 11.01
C PHE A 10 -13.02 -12.26 10.41
N ARG A 11 -12.78 -12.32 9.10
CA ARG A 11 -12.56 -13.56 8.32
C ARG A 11 -13.74 -14.54 8.30
N GLN A 12 -14.93 -14.10 8.66
CA GLN A 12 -16.12 -14.93 8.49
C GLN A 12 -16.68 -14.76 7.07
N LEU A 13 -17.34 -15.78 6.56
CA LEU A 13 -17.97 -15.74 5.23
C LEU A 13 -18.94 -14.54 5.16
N ASN A 14 -18.91 -13.79 4.07
CA ASN A 14 -19.71 -12.58 3.86
C ASN A 14 -19.44 -11.41 4.84
N SER A 15 -18.35 -11.46 5.60
CA SER A 15 -17.93 -10.32 6.40
C SER A 15 -17.21 -9.29 5.55
N ILE A 16 -17.49 -7.98 5.78
CA ILE A 16 -16.73 -6.88 5.20
C ILE A 16 -15.30 -6.78 5.76
N CYS A 17 -15.03 -7.47 6.88
CA CYS A 17 -13.70 -7.61 7.46
C CYS A 17 -13.05 -8.90 6.96
N ALA A 18 -12.60 -8.87 5.72
CA ALA A 18 -11.88 -9.97 5.08
C ALA A 18 -10.50 -10.22 5.73
N GLY A 19 -9.88 -11.36 5.42
CA GLY A 19 -8.55 -11.74 5.92
C GLY A 19 -7.42 -10.83 5.44
N HIS A 20 -7.62 -10.22 4.28
CA HIS A 20 -6.76 -9.17 3.71
C HIS A 20 -7.65 -7.98 3.35
N PRO A 21 -7.11 -6.75 3.33
CA PRO A 21 -7.88 -5.59 2.90
C PRO A 21 -8.43 -5.78 1.48
N GLU A 22 -9.73 -5.62 1.34
CA GLU A 22 -10.42 -5.67 0.04
C GLU A 22 -11.13 -4.34 -0.20
N TYR A 23 -11.09 -3.88 -1.47
CA TYR A 23 -11.81 -2.68 -1.84
C TYR A 23 -13.30 -2.81 -1.50
N GLU A 24 -13.78 -1.88 -0.69
CA GLU A 24 -15.20 -1.82 -0.30
C GLU A 24 -15.63 -0.37 -0.15
N LYS A 25 -16.69 -0.01 -0.88
CA LYS A 25 -17.23 1.34 -0.90
C LYS A 25 -17.64 1.79 0.51
N ASN A 26 -17.26 3.00 0.89
CA ASN A 26 -17.59 3.64 2.18
C ASN A 26 -16.90 3.03 3.43
N THR A 27 -15.97 2.13 3.28
CA THR A 27 -15.18 1.59 4.40
C THR A 27 -13.89 2.37 4.65
N GLY A 28 -13.37 3.05 3.64
CA GLY A 28 -12.04 3.67 3.61
C GLY A 28 -10.95 2.74 3.06
N ILE A 29 -11.33 1.56 2.58
CA ILE A 29 -10.42 0.63 1.90
C ILE A 29 -10.50 0.92 0.40
N GLU A 30 -9.48 1.56 -0.15
CA GLU A 30 -9.45 2.08 -1.51
C GLU A 30 -8.75 1.16 -2.51
N THR A 31 -8.07 0.12 -2.03
CA THR A 31 -7.40 -0.88 -2.86
C THR A 31 -7.37 -2.23 -2.18
N THR A 32 -7.40 -3.29 -2.97
CA THR A 32 -7.23 -4.66 -2.49
C THR A 32 -5.76 -4.99 -2.40
N THR A 33 -5.32 -5.45 -1.23
CA THR A 33 -3.96 -5.94 -0.98
C THR A 33 -4.04 -7.31 -0.32
N GLY A 34 -2.89 -7.99 -0.17
CA GLY A 34 -2.83 -9.34 0.42
C GLY A 34 -1.90 -10.25 -0.37
N PRO A 35 -2.11 -10.45 -1.68
CA PRO A 35 -1.11 -11.13 -2.51
C PRO A 35 0.24 -10.43 -2.40
N LEU A 36 1.28 -11.19 -2.07
CA LEU A 36 2.61 -10.66 -1.78
C LEU A 36 3.16 -9.83 -2.95
N GLY A 37 3.76 -8.70 -2.66
CA GLY A 37 4.32 -7.77 -3.65
C GLY A 37 3.30 -6.82 -4.30
N GLN A 38 2.02 -7.19 -4.41
CA GLN A 38 1.01 -6.37 -5.09
C GLN A 38 0.77 -5.03 -4.41
N GLY A 39 0.70 -5.00 -3.07
CA GLY A 39 0.55 -3.76 -2.31
C GLY A 39 1.73 -2.81 -2.51
N ILE A 40 2.95 -3.31 -2.66
CA ILE A 40 4.15 -2.52 -2.98
C ILE A 40 3.99 -1.88 -4.37
N ALA A 41 3.61 -2.66 -5.37
CA ALA A 41 3.42 -2.17 -6.74
C ALA A 41 2.30 -1.11 -6.81
N ASN A 42 1.17 -1.33 -6.12
CA ASN A 42 0.10 -0.34 -6.00
C ASN A 42 0.60 0.97 -5.35
N ALA A 43 1.41 0.88 -4.29
CA ALA A 43 1.97 2.05 -3.63
C ALA A 43 2.90 2.85 -4.55
N VAL A 44 3.68 2.18 -5.40
CA VAL A 44 4.48 2.85 -6.46
C VAL A 44 3.57 3.55 -7.45
N GLY A 45 2.48 2.91 -7.88
CA GLY A 45 1.46 3.51 -8.75
C GLY A 45 0.82 4.76 -8.12
N PHE A 46 0.43 4.71 -6.84
CA PHE A 46 -0.11 5.87 -6.11
C PHE A 46 0.90 7.02 -6.01
N ALA A 47 2.15 6.73 -5.70
CA ALA A 47 3.18 7.75 -5.61
C ALA A 47 3.52 8.38 -6.98
N LEU A 48 3.47 7.59 -8.05
CA LEU A 48 3.62 8.09 -9.42
C LEU A 48 2.44 8.97 -9.82
N ALA A 49 1.21 8.53 -9.54
CA ALA A 49 0.00 9.30 -9.79
C ALA A 49 0.03 10.64 -9.04
N GLU A 50 0.45 10.64 -7.76
CA GLU A 50 0.60 11.86 -6.97
C GLU A 50 1.55 12.86 -7.65
N GLU A 51 2.74 12.44 -8.09
CA GLU A 51 3.71 13.32 -8.78
C GLU A 51 3.16 13.89 -10.09
N ILE A 52 2.42 13.11 -10.87
CA ILE A 52 1.80 13.55 -12.12
C ILE A 52 0.69 14.55 -11.83
N LEU A 53 -0.22 14.23 -10.90
CA LEU A 53 -1.34 15.08 -10.53
C LEU A 53 -0.87 16.39 -9.87
N LYS A 54 0.20 16.34 -9.09
CA LYS A 54 0.85 17.53 -8.54
C LYS A 54 1.38 18.45 -9.63
N LYS A 55 2.00 17.90 -10.67
CA LYS A 55 2.45 18.70 -11.82
C LYS A 55 1.30 19.29 -12.61
N ARG A 56 0.19 18.55 -12.78
CA ARG A 56 -0.98 19.01 -13.53
C ARG A 56 -1.83 20.03 -12.76
N PHE A 57 -2.07 19.81 -11.48
CA PHE A 57 -3.06 20.56 -10.69
C PHE A 57 -2.46 21.37 -9.54
N GLY A 58 -1.20 21.18 -9.23
CA GLY A 58 -0.45 21.92 -8.22
C GLY A 58 -0.40 21.24 -6.85
N LYS A 59 0.66 21.56 -6.13
CA LYS A 59 1.01 21.01 -4.80
C LYS A 59 -0.02 21.34 -3.70
N ASN A 60 -0.84 22.34 -3.89
CA ASN A 60 -1.87 22.70 -2.90
C ASN A 60 -3.06 21.73 -2.91
N ILE A 61 -3.14 20.86 -3.93
CA ILE A 61 -4.18 19.85 -4.10
C ILE A 61 -3.56 18.44 -3.98
N PHE A 62 -2.41 18.21 -4.62
CA PHE A 62 -1.70 16.94 -4.64
C PHE A 62 -0.27 17.13 -4.14
N ASP A 63 -0.01 16.72 -2.92
CA ASP A 63 1.34 16.68 -2.30
C ASP A 63 1.28 15.80 -1.04
N HIS A 64 0.66 14.63 -1.16
CA HIS A 64 0.55 13.66 -0.07
C HIS A 64 1.65 12.61 -0.16
N LYS A 65 1.89 11.93 0.95
CA LYS A 65 2.79 10.77 0.98
C LYS A 65 2.00 9.48 0.87
N THR A 66 2.58 8.54 0.17
CA THR A 66 2.13 7.15 0.14
C THR A 66 2.97 6.35 1.13
N TYR A 67 2.32 5.72 2.08
CA TYR A 67 2.95 4.79 3.01
C TYR A 67 2.54 3.37 2.65
N VAL A 68 3.50 2.47 2.60
CA VAL A 68 3.27 1.03 2.40
C VAL A 68 3.96 0.24 3.51
N VAL A 69 3.27 -0.76 4.03
CA VAL A 69 3.83 -1.72 4.99
C VAL A 69 4.08 -3.03 4.25
N ALA A 70 5.27 -3.58 4.38
CA ALA A 70 5.66 -4.81 3.71
C ALA A 70 6.45 -5.71 4.68
N GLY A 71 6.18 -7.01 4.65
CA GLY A 71 6.98 -8.01 5.35
C GLY A 71 8.10 -8.58 4.47
N ASP A 72 8.87 -9.49 5.04
CA ASP A 72 9.98 -10.16 4.38
C ASP A 72 9.55 -10.85 3.07
N GLY A 73 8.47 -11.64 3.09
CA GLY A 73 7.94 -12.34 1.93
C GLY A 73 7.55 -11.41 0.78
N CYS A 74 7.00 -10.21 1.08
CA CYS A 74 6.68 -9.23 0.05
C CYS A 74 7.91 -8.78 -0.74
N LEU A 75 9.07 -8.70 -0.10
CA LEU A 75 10.32 -8.28 -0.74
C LEU A 75 11.02 -9.39 -1.54
N MET A 76 10.54 -10.62 -1.45
CA MET A 76 11.02 -11.75 -2.23
C MET A 76 10.32 -11.86 -3.59
N GLU A 77 9.14 -11.26 -3.76
CA GLU A 77 8.36 -11.30 -5.00
C GLU A 77 9.02 -10.51 -6.14
N GLY A 78 8.98 -11.07 -7.36
CA GLY A 78 9.56 -10.44 -8.56
C GLY A 78 9.01 -9.04 -8.83
N ILE A 79 7.68 -8.85 -8.72
CA ILE A 79 7.04 -7.55 -8.91
C ILE A 79 7.57 -6.48 -7.94
N SER A 80 7.98 -6.87 -6.73
CA SER A 80 8.58 -5.94 -5.76
C SER A 80 9.92 -5.41 -6.25
N HIS A 81 10.77 -6.27 -6.84
CA HIS A 81 12.05 -5.84 -7.41
C HIS A 81 11.86 -4.83 -8.54
N GLU A 82 10.95 -5.13 -9.47
CA GLU A 82 10.67 -4.27 -10.61
C GLU A 82 10.07 -2.92 -10.18
N ALA A 83 9.02 -2.96 -9.34
CA ALA A 83 8.34 -1.77 -8.86
C ALA A 83 9.26 -0.86 -8.03
N LEU A 84 10.06 -1.43 -7.12
CA LEU A 84 10.97 -0.67 -6.28
C LEU A 84 12.13 -0.06 -7.09
N SER A 85 12.65 -0.76 -8.10
CA SER A 85 13.64 -0.24 -9.02
C SER A 85 13.08 0.95 -9.80
N LEU A 86 11.87 0.83 -10.36
CA LEU A 86 11.18 1.91 -11.06
C LEU A 86 10.95 3.14 -10.14
N ALA A 87 10.50 2.93 -8.90
CA ALA A 87 10.27 4.01 -7.95
C ALA A 87 11.55 4.79 -7.63
N GLY A 88 12.69 4.09 -7.52
CA GLY A 88 13.98 4.71 -7.31
C GLY A 88 14.44 5.50 -8.53
N HIS A 89 14.32 4.92 -9.74
CA HIS A 89 14.62 5.59 -11.01
C HIS A 89 13.83 6.89 -11.18
N LEU A 90 12.52 6.85 -10.89
CA LEU A 90 11.63 8.02 -10.97
C LEU A 90 11.78 8.98 -9.77
N LYS A 91 12.60 8.62 -8.77
CA LYS A 91 12.84 9.41 -7.55
C LYS A 91 11.55 9.81 -6.82
N LEU A 92 10.62 8.86 -6.66
CA LEU A 92 9.31 9.07 -6.03
C LEU A 92 9.44 9.41 -4.54
N LYS A 93 9.83 10.64 -4.23
CA LYS A 93 10.19 11.12 -2.88
C LYS A 93 9.06 11.06 -1.84
N ASN A 94 7.83 10.97 -2.31
CA ASN A 94 6.64 10.88 -1.45
C ASN A 94 6.27 9.42 -1.11
N LEU A 95 7.00 8.44 -1.62
CA LEU A 95 6.86 7.03 -1.26
C LEU A 95 7.72 6.68 -0.04
N VAL A 96 7.09 6.16 1.00
CA VAL A 96 7.74 5.68 2.22
C VAL A 96 7.30 4.25 2.50
N MET A 97 8.25 3.33 2.55
CA MET A 97 7.97 1.94 2.90
C MET A 97 8.42 1.64 4.33
N LEU A 98 7.53 1.06 5.12
CA LEU A 98 7.80 0.47 6.42
C LEU A 98 8.00 -1.03 6.20
N PHE A 99 9.23 -1.46 6.27
CA PHE A 99 9.59 -2.87 6.12
C PHE A 99 9.61 -3.53 7.50
N ASP A 100 8.65 -4.40 7.77
CA ASP A 100 8.61 -5.26 8.97
C ASP A 100 9.64 -6.37 8.83
N ASN A 101 10.86 -6.07 9.27
CA ASN A 101 12.03 -6.93 9.15
C ASN A 101 12.15 -7.80 10.41
N ASN A 102 11.38 -8.88 10.45
CA ASN A 102 11.34 -9.82 11.56
C ASN A 102 12.07 -11.16 11.28
N SER A 103 12.54 -11.34 10.04
CA SER A 103 13.31 -12.51 9.59
C SER A 103 12.54 -13.84 9.66
N ILE A 104 11.20 -13.82 9.68
CA ILE A 104 10.37 -15.03 9.75
C ILE A 104 9.37 -15.04 8.58
N SER A 105 9.25 -16.16 7.93
CA SER A 105 8.22 -16.51 6.96
C SER A 105 7.27 -17.58 7.52
N ILE A 106 6.28 -17.99 6.75
CA ILE A 106 5.33 -19.04 7.15
C ILE A 106 6.02 -20.39 7.38
N ASP A 107 7.09 -20.67 6.64
CA ASP A 107 7.83 -21.94 6.69
C ASP A 107 9.05 -21.90 7.61
N GLY A 108 9.34 -20.75 8.24
CA GLY A 108 10.46 -20.61 9.15
C GLY A 108 11.31 -19.36 8.91
N PRO A 109 12.61 -19.39 9.27
CA PRO A 109 13.52 -18.28 9.06
C PRO A 109 13.64 -17.91 7.57
N THR A 110 13.68 -16.62 7.27
CA THR A 110 13.84 -16.14 5.88
C THR A 110 15.17 -16.57 5.25
N SER A 111 16.17 -16.88 6.06
CA SER A 111 17.47 -17.40 5.60
C SER A 111 17.40 -18.75 4.87
N LEU A 112 16.26 -19.44 4.93
CA LEU A 112 16.00 -20.64 4.12
C LEU A 112 15.85 -20.32 2.62
N ALA A 113 15.39 -19.11 2.30
CA ALA A 113 15.01 -18.73 0.95
C ALA A 113 15.79 -17.52 0.41
N VAL A 114 16.31 -16.63 1.27
CA VAL A 114 16.94 -15.39 0.85
C VAL A 114 18.17 -15.05 1.69
N SER A 115 19.22 -14.57 1.00
CA SER A 115 20.47 -14.10 1.61
C SER A 115 20.81 -12.66 1.23
N ASP A 116 19.81 -11.90 0.74
CA ASP A 116 20.00 -10.55 0.26
C ASP A 116 20.47 -9.58 1.35
N ASN A 117 21.35 -8.68 0.97
CA ASN A 117 21.60 -7.50 1.77
C ASN A 117 20.60 -6.40 1.38
N PHE A 118 19.51 -6.28 2.12
CA PHE A 118 18.46 -5.31 1.84
C PHE A 118 18.99 -3.87 1.74
N LYS A 119 19.91 -3.45 2.60
CA LYS A 119 20.49 -2.11 2.53
C LYS A 119 21.13 -1.87 1.18
N LYS A 120 22.04 -2.74 0.75
CA LYS A 120 22.71 -2.62 -0.56
C LYS A 120 21.72 -2.67 -1.71
N ARG A 121 20.70 -3.53 -1.62
CA ARG A 121 19.64 -3.65 -2.64
C ARG A 121 18.87 -2.33 -2.80
N PHE A 122 18.38 -1.74 -1.71
CA PHE A 122 17.65 -0.47 -1.78
C PHE A 122 18.55 0.70 -2.19
N GLU A 123 19.79 0.75 -1.71
CA GLU A 123 20.76 1.76 -2.14
C GLU A 123 21.05 1.68 -3.64
N SER A 124 21.17 0.46 -4.21
CA SER A 124 21.36 0.27 -5.65
C SER A 124 20.15 0.71 -6.48
N TYR A 125 18.94 0.59 -5.94
CA TYR A 125 17.73 1.14 -6.57
C TYR A 125 17.62 2.68 -6.45
N GLY A 126 18.51 3.32 -5.72
CA GLY A 126 18.47 4.78 -5.51
C GLY A 126 17.57 5.24 -4.38
N TRP A 127 17.17 4.36 -3.47
CA TRP A 127 16.38 4.67 -2.29
C TRP A 127 17.26 5.16 -1.13
N ASN A 128 16.62 5.88 -0.19
CA ASN A 128 17.17 6.01 1.16
C ASN A 128 16.83 4.78 1.98
N TYR A 129 17.81 4.23 2.68
CA TYR A 129 17.61 3.12 3.63
C TYR A 129 17.87 3.60 5.05
N ILE A 130 16.93 3.37 5.96
CA ILE A 130 17.04 3.72 7.38
C ILE A 130 16.65 2.49 8.18
N GLU A 131 17.52 2.03 9.05
CA GLU A 131 17.22 0.92 9.96
C GLU A 131 16.94 1.44 11.37
N ILE A 132 15.89 0.90 11.99
CA ILE A 132 15.48 1.26 13.35
C ILE A 132 15.05 0.01 14.13
N ASN A 133 15.06 0.11 15.45
CA ASN A 133 14.33 -0.83 16.30
C ASN A 133 12.83 -0.52 16.20
N GLY A 134 12.06 -1.45 15.56
CA GLY A 134 10.63 -1.32 15.33
C GLY A 134 9.76 -1.38 16.62
N HIS A 135 10.35 -1.72 17.77
CA HIS A 135 9.70 -1.66 19.08
C HIS A 135 10.10 -0.38 19.88
N ASN A 136 10.89 0.53 19.30
CA ASN A 136 11.30 1.76 19.94
C ASN A 136 10.49 2.96 19.39
N GLU A 137 9.48 3.39 20.15
CA GLU A 137 8.57 4.49 19.77
C GLU A 137 9.32 5.80 19.44
N LYS A 138 10.38 6.12 20.17
CA LYS A 138 11.17 7.35 19.94
C LYS A 138 11.91 7.30 18.61
N GLN A 139 12.46 6.14 18.25
CA GLN A 139 13.12 5.95 16.94
C GLN A 139 12.10 6.02 15.80
N ILE A 140 10.95 5.37 15.96
CA ILE A 140 9.85 5.41 14.98
C ILE A 140 9.41 6.86 14.74
N PHE A 141 9.07 7.58 15.80
CA PHE A 141 8.60 8.97 15.70
C PHE A 141 9.65 9.88 15.04
N LYS A 142 10.91 9.82 15.49
CA LYS A 142 12.01 10.62 14.94
C LYS A 142 12.20 10.34 13.45
N THR A 143 12.13 9.07 13.06
CA THR A 143 12.35 8.66 11.67
C THR A 143 11.18 9.08 10.78
N LEU A 144 9.93 8.87 11.21
CA LEU A 144 8.75 9.33 10.49
C LEU A 144 8.75 10.85 10.29
N LYS A 145 9.23 11.60 11.26
CA LYS A 145 9.42 13.06 11.12
C LYS A 145 10.52 13.42 10.13
N LYS A 146 11.64 12.69 10.13
CA LYS A 146 12.77 12.89 9.21
C LYS A 146 12.37 12.66 7.75
N VAL A 147 11.63 11.60 7.46
CA VAL A 147 11.28 11.23 6.08
C VAL A 147 10.28 12.18 5.43
N GLN A 148 9.63 13.08 6.21
CA GLN A 148 8.77 14.13 5.63
C GLN A 148 9.55 15.03 4.65
N LYS A 149 10.85 15.19 4.85
CA LYS A 149 11.74 16.04 4.04
C LYS A 149 12.61 15.23 3.06
N ALA A 150 12.33 13.95 2.87
CA ALA A 150 13.10 13.10 1.98
C ALA A 150 13.00 13.58 0.53
N LYS A 151 14.09 13.44 -0.22
CA LYS A 151 14.18 13.81 -1.65
C LYS A 151 14.20 12.58 -2.58
N LYS A 152 14.15 11.39 -2.00
CA LYS A 152 14.13 10.10 -2.69
C LYS A 152 13.12 9.20 -1.98
N PRO A 153 12.60 8.15 -2.62
CA PRO A 153 11.81 7.16 -1.92
C PRO A 153 12.62 6.59 -0.75
N THR A 154 11.95 6.29 0.34
CA THR A 154 12.62 5.88 1.58
C THR A 154 12.03 4.60 2.11
N VAL A 155 12.89 3.63 2.41
CA VAL A 155 12.54 2.46 3.18
C VAL A 155 13.02 2.62 4.62
N ILE A 156 12.15 2.33 5.56
CA ILE A 156 12.44 2.24 6.99
C ILE A 156 12.39 0.75 7.34
N SER A 157 13.56 0.14 7.50
CA SER A 157 13.68 -1.24 7.96
C SER A 157 13.47 -1.28 9.46
N CYS A 158 12.30 -1.72 9.86
CA CYS A 158 11.89 -1.83 11.26
C CYS A 158 12.28 -3.24 11.76
N LYS A 159 13.35 -3.36 12.52
CA LYS A 159 13.68 -4.62 13.20
C LYS A 159 12.65 -4.90 14.26
N THR A 160 11.85 -5.94 14.04
CA THR A 160 10.79 -6.36 14.94
C THR A 160 10.93 -7.83 15.34
N THR A 161 10.06 -8.26 16.20
CA THR A 161 9.92 -9.67 16.58
C THR A 161 8.49 -10.08 16.31
N ILE A 162 8.27 -11.04 15.43
CA ILE A 162 6.92 -11.57 15.15
C ILE A 162 6.31 -12.13 16.44
N GLY A 163 5.02 -11.93 16.65
CA GLY A 163 4.36 -12.38 17.89
C GLY A 163 4.89 -11.70 19.17
N TYR A 164 5.38 -10.46 19.06
CA TYR A 164 5.91 -9.70 20.19
C TYR A 164 5.00 -9.73 21.39
N GLY A 165 5.54 -10.05 22.56
CA GLY A 165 4.78 -10.20 23.79
C GLY A 165 4.28 -11.63 24.06
N SER A 166 4.32 -12.53 23.10
CA SER A 166 3.99 -13.94 23.30
C SER A 166 5.15 -14.67 23.98
N PRO A 167 4.97 -15.31 25.13
CA PRO A 167 6.03 -16.03 25.80
C PRO A 167 6.57 -17.24 25.03
N ASN A 168 5.66 -17.98 24.36
CA ASN A 168 6.01 -19.26 23.75
C ASN A 168 6.10 -19.22 22.21
N LYS A 169 5.47 -18.21 21.54
CA LYS A 169 5.40 -18.13 20.08
C LYS A 169 6.15 -16.95 19.48
N SER A 170 6.68 -16.05 20.30
CA SER A 170 7.43 -14.89 19.84
C SER A 170 8.69 -15.31 19.08
N GLY A 171 8.94 -14.72 17.91
CA GLY A 171 10.10 -15.01 17.06
C GLY A 171 10.01 -16.33 16.30
N THR A 172 8.84 -16.96 16.21
CA THR A 172 8.66 -18.25 15.54
C THR A 172 7.62 -18.18 14.41
N ALA A 173 7.72 -19.10 13.44
CA ALA A 173 6.75 -19.24 12.35
C ALA A 173 5.33 -19.57 12.86
N SER A 174 5.19 -20.15 14.05
CA SER A 174 3.87 -20.46 14.65
C SER A 174 3.05 -19.20 14.99
N ALA A 175 3.66 -18.01 14.99
CA ALA A 175 2.96 -16.73 15.11
C ALA A 175 2.61 -16.11 13.75
N HIS A 176 3.05 -16.70 12.63
CA HIS A 176 2.83 -16.17 11.29
C HIS A 176 1.46 -16.58 10.75
N GLY A 177 0.53 -15.62 10.70
CA GLY A 177 -0.81 -15.83 10.11
C GLY A 177 -1.73 -16.79 10.86
N SER A 178 -1.31 -17.29 12.02
CA SER A 178 -2.08 -18.23 12.85
C SER A 178 -2.54 -17.59 14.15
N PRO A 179 -3.76 -17.91 14.64
CA PRO A 179 -4.19 -17.49 15.96
C PRO A 179 -3.27 -18.01 17.05
N LEU A 180 -2.98 -17.19 18.05
CA LEU A 180 -2.14 -17.60 19.18
C LEU A 180 -2.79 -18.69 20.03
N GLY A 181 -4.13 -18.75 20.08
CA GLY A 181 -4.90 -19.62 20.96
C GLY A 181 -5.17 -18.99 22.32
N LYS A 182 -6.20 -19.51 23.02
CA LYS A 182 -6.70 -18.91 24.26
C LYS A 182 -5.64 -18.83 25.38
N GLU A 183 -4.90 -19.90 25.56
CA GLU A 183 -3.87 -19.97 26.60
C GLU A 183 -2.76 -18.96 26.36
N GLU A 184 -2.22 -18.94 25.13
CA GLU A 184 -1.16 -18.02 24.78
C GLU A 184 -1.62 -16.55 24.83
N ILE A 185 -2.85 -16.25 24.41
CA ILE A 185 -3.44 -14.90 24.53
C ILE A 185 -3.48 -14.46 26.01
N ASN A 186 -3.83 -15.34 26.94
CA ASN A 186 -3.84 -15.03 28.37
C ASN A 186 -2.42 -14.70 28.88
N LEU A 187 -1.41 -15.44 28.43
CA LEU A 187 -0.02 -15.16 28.77
C LEU A 187 0.47 -13.82 28.18
N VAL A 188 0.13 -13.53 26.93
CA VAL A 188 0.41 -12.22 26.29
C VAL A 188 -0.23 -11.08 27.08
N ARG A 189 -1.52 -11.21 27.43
CA ARG A 189 -2.24 -10.21 28.23
C ARG A 189 -1.55 -9.94 29.56
N LYS A 190 -1.14 -11.01 30.25
CA LYS A 190 -0.40 -10.92 31.51
C LYS A 190 0.94 -10.21 31.32
N LYS A 191 1.73 -10.60 30.31
CA LYS A 191 3.04 -10.01 30.02
C LYS A 191 2.94 -8.54 29.63
N LEU A 192 1.96 -8.17 28.79
CA LEU A 192 1.73 -6.80 28.37
C LEU A 192 0.88 -5.99 29.37
N LYS A 193 0.50 -6.59 30.52
CA LYS A 193 -0.32 -5.96 31.58
C LYS A 193 -1.66 -5.42 31.06
N TRP A 194 -2.23 -6.08 30.03
CA TRP A 194 -3.52 -5.72 29.46
C TRP A 194 -4.66 -6.38 30.24
N LYS A 195 -5.43 -5.59 31.00
CA LYS A 195 -6.46 -6.07 31.95
C LYS A 195 -7.90 -5.95 31.43
N HIS A 196 -8.07 -5.36 30.22
CA HIS A 196 -9.41 -5.08 29.70
C HIS A 196 -9.98 -6.28 28.96
N GLU A 197 -11.31 -6.42 28.99
CA GLU A 197 -12.03 -7.47 28.27
C GLU A 197 -11.76 -7.41 26.75
N PRO A 198 -11.96 -8.52 26.02
CA PRO A 198 -11.87 -8.54 24.57
C PRO A 198 -12.74 -7.45 23.95
N PHE A 199 -12.22 -6.77 22.92
CA PHE A 199 -12.87 -5.67 22.21
C PHE A 199 -13.19 -4.42 23.04
N LYS A 200 -12.77 -4.35 24.30
CA LYS A 200 -12.95 -3.19 25.17
C LYS A 200 -11.67 -2.36 25.22
N ILE A 201 -11.71 -1.18 24.62
CA ILE A 201 -10.61 -0.21 24.67
C ILE A 201 -10.96 0.86 25.71
N PRO A 202 -10.08 1.19 26.67
CA PRO A 202 -10.30 2.26 27.61
C PRO A 202 -10.58 3.59 26.93
N ASP A 203 -11.56 4.35 27.42
CA ASP A 203 -11.97 5.63 26.84
C ASP A 203 -10.81 6.62 26.69
N LYS A 204 -9.90 6.64 27.67
CA LYS A 204 -8.70 7.50 27.61
C LYS A 204 -7.82 7.20 26.37
N ILE A 205 -7.69 5.94 25.98
CA ILE A 205 -6.92 5.53 24.80
C ILE A 205 -7.75 5.84 23.55
N LEU A 206 -9.02 5.44 23.55
CA LEU A 206 -9.94 5.64 22.42
C LEU A 206 -10.06 7.13 22.06
N ASN A 207 -10.24 7.99 23.05
CA ASN A 207 -10.37 9.43 22.83
C ASN A 207 -9.08 10.03 22.25
N LYS A 208 -7.89 9.58 22.70
CA LYS A 208 -6.64 10.01 22.09
C LYS A 208 -6.49 9.61 20.62
N TRP A 209 -6.95 8.42 20.24
CA TRP A 209 -7.01 8.01 18.84
C TRP A 209 -7.96 8.89 18.02
N ARG A 210 -9.14 9.21 18.56
CA ARG A 210 -10.12 10.10 17.93
C ARG A 210 -9.56 11.51 17.75
N GLU A 211 -8.89 12.07 18.75
CA GLU A 211 -8.19 13.36 18.66
C GLU A 211 -7.18 13.42 17.51
N VAL A 212 -6.49 12.31 17.22
CA VAL A 212 -5.58 12.24 16.06
C VAL A 212 -6.37 12.31 14.74
N GLY A 213 -7.50 11.60 14.65
CA GLY A 213 -8.40 11.66 13.49
C GLY A 213 -8.98 13.06 13.29
N ASP A 214 -9.41 13.71 14.37
CA ASP A 214 -10.01 15.06 14.32
C ASP A 214 -9.04 16.13 13.79
N LYS A 215 -7.74 15.95 13.98
CA LYS A 215 -6.72 16.83 13.35
C LYS A 215 -6.79 16.78 11.82
N GLY A 216 -7.15 15.62 11.25
CA GLY A 216 -7.32 15.44 9.82
C GLY A 216 -8.47 16.28 9.24
N ILE A 217 -9.53 16.53 10.00
CA ILE A 217 -10.69 17.32 9.57
C ILE A 217 -10.27 18.73 9.14
N LYS A 218 -9.37 19.37 9.89
CA LYS A 218 -8.87 20.72 9.58
C LYS A 218 -8.09 20.74 8.25
N GLU A 219 -7.27 19.74 8.03
CA GLU A 219 -6.50 19.60 6.78
C GLU A 219 -7.43 19.27 5.61
N GLU A 220 -8.45 18.45 5.81
CA GLU A 220 -9.47 18.15 4.79
C GLU A 220 -10.25 19.42 4.38
N ILE A 221 -10.68 20.24 5.33
CA ILE A 221 -11.38 21.52 5.04
C ILE A 221 -10.48 22.43 4.20
N LYS A 222 -9.21 22.56 4.57
CA LYS A 222 -8.23 23.35 3.82
C LYS A 222 -8.01 22.80 2.41
N TRP A 223 -7.88 21.48 2.29
CA TRP A 223 -7.76 20.81 1.01
C TRP A 223 -9.02 21.01 0.13
N LYS A 224 -10.22 20.78 0.67
CA LYS A 224 -11.50 21.00 -0.03
C LYS A 224 -11.61 22.42 -0.58
N LYS A 225 -11.17 23.43 0.17
CA LYS A 225 -11.15 24.84 -0.32
C LYS A 225 -10.28 24.99 -1.58
N ASN A 226 -9.13 24.34 -1.64
CA ASN A 226 -8.26 24.40 -2.81
C ASN A 226 -8.78 23.52 -3.96
N TYR A 227 -9.27 22.33 -3.66
CA TYR A 227 -9.86 21.41 -4.63
C TYR A 227 -11.05 22.04 -5.35
N ASN A 228 -11.98 22.65 -4.61
CA ASN A 228 -13.20 23.26 -5.16
C ASN A 228 -12.90 24.38 -6.16
N LYS A 229 -11.77 25.08 -6.04
CA LYS A 229 -11.36 26.09 -7.03
C LYS A 229 -11.04 25.50 -8.40
N ARG A 230 -10.71 24.23 -8.47
CA ARG A 230 -10.33 23.50 -9.70
C ARG A 230 -11.18 22.26 -9.96
N LYS A 231 -12.22 22.06 -9.17
CA LYS A 231 -13.08 20.87 -9.20
C LYS A 231 -13.51 20.49 -10.62
N ASN A 232 -14.11 21.42 -11.35
CA ASN A 232 -14.62 21.15 -12.69
C ASN A 232 -13.52 20.68 -13.67
N VAL A 233 -12.31 21.26 -13.57
CA VAL A 233 -11.19 20.88 -14.42
C VAL A 233 -10.69 19.49 -14.06
N ILE A 234 -10.57 19.19 -12.76
CA ILE A 234 -10.12 17.89 -12.26
C ILE A 234 -11.15 16.82 -12.63
N GLU A 235 -12.43 17.01 -12.32
CA GLU A 235 -13.48 16.05 -12.61
C GLU A 235 -13.64 15.81 -14.12
N LYS A 236 -13.54 16.84 -14.94
CA LYS A 236 -13.53 16.70 -16.40
C LYS A 236 -12.35 15.86 -16.88
N THR A 237 -11.18 16.00 -16.26
CA THR A 237 -9.99 15.21 -16.62
C THR A 237 -10.22 13.72 -16.38
N PHE A 238 -10.97 13.36 -15.33
CA PHE A 238 -11.25 11.96 -14.98
C PHE A 238 -12.61 11.44 -15.50
N SER A 239 -13.41 12.28 -16.16
CA SER A 239 -14.75 11.91 -16.66
C SER A 239 -14.73 11.22 -18.03
N ASN A 240 -13.85 10.27 -18.24
CA ASN A 240 -13.73 9.60 -19.53
C ASN A 240 -14.82 8.54 -19.72
N LYS A 241 -15.50 8.63 -20.86
CA LYS A 241 -16.51 7.64 -21.29
C LYS A 241 -15.88 6.76 -22.36
N PHE A 242 -15.38 5.59 -21.95
CA PHE A 242 -14.84 4.58 -22.88
C PHE A 242 -15.91 3.76 -23.60
N GLU A 243 -17.13 3.72 -23.08
CA GLU A 243 -18.22 2.87 -23.58
C GLU A 243 -18.44 3.01 -25.08
N ASN A 244 -18.55 4.24 -25.57
CA ASN A 244 -18.75 4.48 -27.00
C ASN A 244 -17.54 4.06 -27.86
N ILE A 245 -16.35 4.18 -27.33
CA ILE A 245 -15.10 3.82 -28.03
C ILE A 245 -15.03 2.31 -28.20
N PHE A 246 -15.33 1.56 -27.16
CA PHE A 246 -15.34 0.10 -27.21
C PHE A 246 -16.40 -0.44 -28.15
N GLU A 247 -17.60 0.12 -28.19
CA GLU A 247 -18.65 -0.32 -29.13
C GLU A 247 -18.28 -0.02 -30.58
N ILE A 248 -17.68 1.13 -30.87
CA ILE A 248 -17.23 1.47 -32.23
C ILE A 248 -16.13 0.49 -32.67
N GLU A 249 -15.14 0.22 -31.84
CA GLU A 249 -14.05 -0.69 -32.19
C GLU A 249 -14.52 -2.13 -32.30
N LYS A 250 -15.42 -2.58 -31.45
CA LYS A 250 -16.05 -3.89 -31.54
C LYS A 250 -16.77 -4.08 -32.87
N GLN A 251 -17.54 -3.07 -33.32
CA GLN A 251 -18.21 -3.13 -34.63
C GLN A 251 -17.22 -3.16 -35.80
N LYS A 252 -16.09 -2.45 -35.71
CA LYS A 252 -15.03 -2.53 -36.73
C LYS A 252 -14.43 -3.93 -36.79
N VAL A 253 -14.11 -4.54 -35.64
CA VAL A 253 -13.56 -5.90 -35.58
C VAL A 253 -14.54 -6.93 -36.12
N ILE A 254 -15.83 -6.81 -35.79
CA ILE A 254 -16.88 -7.73 -36.30
C ILE A 254 -17.02 -7.63 -37.82
N LYS A 255 -16.91 -6.43 -38.38
CA LYS A 255 -17.02 -6.20 -39.85
C LYS A 255 -15.75 -6.64 -40.58
N ASN A 256 -14.62 -6.60 -39.96
CA ASN A 256 -13.32 -6.93 -40.59
C ASN A 256 -12.52 -7.84 -39.66
N LEU A 257 -12.83 -9.16 -39.72
CA LEU A 257 -12.14 -10.15 -38.91
C LEU A 257 -10.69 -10.32 -39.40
N GLU A 258 -9.75 -9.83 -38.63
CA GLU A 258 -8.33 -10.03 -38.88
C GLU A 258 -7.77 -11.12 -37.96
N THR A 259 -6.96 -12.01 -38.54
CA THR A 259 -6.18 -12.94 -37.74
C THR A 259 -4.92 -12.24 -37.24
N LEU A 260 -4.87 -11.94 -35.96
CA LEU A 260 -3.77 -11.21 -35.33
C LEU A 260 -3.12 -12.02 -34.22
N ALA A 261 -1.81 -11.85 -34.05
CA ALA A 261 -1.17 -12.27 -32.82
C ALA A 261 -1.75 -11.49 -31.63
N THR A 262 -1.89 -12.12 -30.47
CA THR A 262 -2.48 -11.49 -29.27
C THR A 262 -1.80 -10.18 -28.87
N ARG A 263 -0.48 -10.10 -29.04
CA ARG A 263 0.27 -8.84 -28.79
C ARG A 263 -0.18 -7.69 -29.71
N LYS A 264 -0.51 -7.98 -30.98
CA LYS A 264 -0.99 -6.96 -31.92
C LYS A 264 -2.41 -6.52 -31.63
N SER A 265 -3.27 -7.43 -31.15
CA SER A 265 -4.58 -7.07 -30.64
C SER A 265 -4.48 -6.16 -29.40
N SER A 266 -3.58 -6.48 -28.48
CA SER A 266 -3.31 -5.65 -27.29
C SER A 266 -2.77 -4.25 -27.68
N GLU A 267 -1.82 -4.18 -28.61
CA GLU A 267 -1.28 -2.91 -29.13
C GLU A 267 -2.38 -2.03 -29.74
N LYS A 268 -3.25 -2.59 -30.59
CA LYS A 268 -4.37 -1.84 -31.18
C LYS A 268 -5.28 -1.22 -30.10
N ILE A 269 -5.67 -2.02 -29.12
CA ILE A 269 -6.55 -1.54 -28.04
C ILE A 269 -5.85 -0.51 -27.16
N LEU A 270 -4.60 -0.73 -26.78
CA LEU A 270 -3.82 0.23 -25.99
C LEU A 270 -3.65 1.55 -26.73
N THR A 271 -3.40 1.54 -28.06
CA THR A 271 -3.31 2.75 -28.88
C THR A 271 -4.61 3.56 -28.78
N ILE A 272 -5.75 2.91 -29.02
CA ILE A 272 -7.05 3.56 -28.96
C ILE A 272 -7.35 4.14 -27.57
N LEU A 273 -7.03 3.39 -26.52
CA LEU A 273 -7.25 3.81 -25.13
C LEU A 273 -6.36 5.01 -24.75
N THR A 274 -5.10 5.00 -25.15
CA THR A 274 -4.14 6.06 -24.81
C THR A 274 -4.38 7.35 -25.61
N GLU A 275 -4.85 7.25 -26.85
CA GLU A 275 -5.30 8.39 -27.64
C GLU A 275 -6.56 9.04 -27.04
N ALA A 276 -7.49 8.20 -26.53
CA ALA A 276 -8.72 8.67 -25.94
C ALA A 276 -8.57 9.21 -24.51
N ASN A 277 -7.55 8.78 -23.78
CA ASN A 277 -7.40 9.10 -22.36
C ASN A 277 -5.94 9.32 -21.92
N ASN A 278 -5.57 10.56 -21.76
CA ASN A 278 -4.26 10.98 -21.28
C ASN A 278 -3.95 10.64 -19.79
N ASN A 279 -4.84 9.94 -19.10
CA ASN A 279 -4.62 9.49 -17.72
C ASN A 279 -4.10 8.05 -17.67
N ILE A 280 -4.15 7.33 -18.79
CA ILE A 280 -3.55 6.01 -18.89
C ILE A 280 -2.04 6.18 -19.07
N ILE A 281 -1.29 5.54 -18.19
CA ILE A 281 0.17 5.54 -18.22
C ILE A 281 0.63 4.10 -18.20
N GLY A 282 1.49 3.77 -19.10
CA GLY A 282 2.12 2.48 -19.20
C GLY A 282 3.57 2.59 -19.64
N GLY A 283 4.23 1.47 -19.72
CA GLY A 283 5.59 1.37 -20.22
C GLY A 283 5.98 -0.08 -20.43
N SER A 284 7.07 -0.27 -21.14
CA SER A 284 7.67 -1.57 -21.39
C SER A 284 9.18 -1.47 -21.30
N ALA A 285 9.80 -2.55 -20.85
CA ALA A 285 11.27 -2.63 -20.82
C ALA A 285 11.87 -2.87 -22.21
N ASP A 286 11.26 -3.77 -22.99
CA ASP A 286 11.79 -4.19 -24.32
C ASP A 286 10.70 -4.80 -25.22
N LEU A 287 9.45 -4.41 -25.06
CA LEU A 287 8.29 -5.03 -25.71
C LEU A 287 7.34 -3.99 -26.33
N SER A 288 7.86 -2.87 -26.80
CA SER A 288 7.05 -1.78 -27.36
C SER A 288 6.79 -1.90 -28.88
N GLY A 289 7.12 -3.04 -29.48
CA GLY A 289 6.95 -3.30 -30.91
C GLY A 289 5.91 -4.34 -31.27
#